data_52073a58ec7dd1cd93ff331ddccb877e
#
_entry.id   52073a58ec7dd1cd93ff331ddccb877e
#
_cell.length_a   1.000
_cell.length_b   1.000
_cell.length_c   1.000
_cell.angle_alpha   90.00
_cell.angle_beta   90.00
_cell.angle_gamma   90.00
#
_symmetry.space_group_name_H-M   'P 1'
#
loop_
_entity.id
_entity.type
_entity.pdbx_description
1 polymer ?
#
loop_
_entity_poly.entity_id
_entity_poly.type
_entity_poly.pdbx_seq_one_letter_code
_entity_poly.pdbx_strand_id
1 'polypeptide(L)'
;MNRRRQSSLDNRQHEGEGRYANYFELSYNKFEFVIGFDQYYSKDEEESQVPTRIIKIIMNPLNAKALMELLLKSIEDYERNFGVIETLKSEKHESQIDKSVG
;
A
#
# COMPACT_ATOMS: atom_id res chain seq x y z
N MET A 1 -31.97 -8.67 -3.24
CA MET A 1 -31.07 -8.57 -2.44
C MET A 1 -29.75 -8.45 -3.01
N ASN A 2 -29.38 -9.15 -3.96
CA ASN A 2 -28.15 -8.93 -4.53
C ASN A 2 -27.98 -7.57 -5.02
N ARG A 3 -29.00 -6.97 -5.49
CA ARG A 3 -28.90 -5.67 -5.92
C ARG A 3 -28.43 -4.74 -4.88
N ARG A 4 -28.85 -4.89 -3.71
CA ARG A 4 -28.41 -4.01 -2.72
C ARG A 4 -26.93 -4.20 -2.49
N ARG A 5 -26.43 -5.35 -2.45
CA ARG A 5 -25.07 -5.54 -2.24
C ARG A 5 -24.28 -4.98 -3.39
N GLN A 6 -24.77 -5.10 -4.58
CA GLN A 6 -24.08 -4.55 -5.66
C GLN A 6 -24.06 -3.07 -5.58
N SER A 7 -25.09 -2.47 -5.18
CA SER A 7 -25.12 -1.07 -5.02
C SER A 7 -24.12 -0.59 -4.04
N SER A 8 -23.94 -1.32 -2.99
CA SER A 8 -23.02 -0.93 -1.97
C SER A 8 -21.63 -0.99 -2.51
N LEU A 9 -21.30 -1.95 -3.31
CA LEU A 9 -20.02 -2.02 -3.88
C LEU A 9 -19.79 -0.88 -4.83
N ASP A 10 -20.75 -0.54 -5.60
CA ASP A 10 -20.61 0.57 -6.49
C ASP A 10 -20.38 1.85 -5.75
N ASN A 11 -21.05 2.03 -4.68
CA ASN A 11 -20.87 3.23 -3.90
C ASN A 11 -19.48 3.29 -3.36
N ARG A 12 -18.95 2.21 -2.92
CA ARG A 12 -17.64 2.23 -2.40
C ARG A 12 -16.67 2.59 -3.48
N GLN A 13 -16.85 2.15 -4.67
CA GLN A 13 -15.96 2.49 -5.70
C GLN A 13 -16.04 3.94 -6.07
N HIS A 14 -17.18 4.52 -5.99
CA HIS A 14 -17.31 5.92 -6.28
C HIS A 14 -16.80 6.78 -5.17
N GLU A 15 -16.89 6.33 -3.96
CA GLU A 15 -16.47 7.15 -2.88
C GLU A 15 -14.97 7.14 -2.73
N GLY A 16 -14.32 6.07 -3.04
CA GLY A 16 -12.91 6.03 -2.84
C GLY A 16 -12.19 6.33 -4.10
N GLU A 17 -11.41 7.34 -4.16
CA GLU A 17 -10.68 7.64 -5.29
C GLU A 17 -9.50 6.79 -5.40
N GLY A 18 -9.17 6.26 -6.56
CA GLY A 18 -7.98 5.49 -6.74
C GLY A 18 -6.80 6.38 -6.90
N ARG A 19 -5.77 6.18 -6.12
CA ARG A 19 -4.56 6.96 -6.22
C ARG A 19 -3.39 6.02 -6.41
N TYR A 20 -2.45 6.39 -7.23
CA TYR A 20 -1.33 5.53 -7.53
C TYR A 20 -0.24 5.75 -6.50
N ALA A 21 0.25 4.68 -5.90
CA ALA A 21 1.30 4.79 -4.93
C ALA A 21 2.42 3.85 -5.32
N ASN A 22 3.64 4.34 -5.29
CA ASN A 22 4.77 3.50 -5.63
C ASN A 22 5.88 3.62 -4.60
N TYR A 23 5.60 4.20 -3.46
CA TYR A 23 6.58 4.28 -2.41
C TYR A 23 5.84 4.16 -1.10
N PHE A 24 6.41 3.46 -0.15
CA PHE A 24 5.71 3.19 1.08
C PHE A 24 6.61 3.40 2.26
N GLU A 25 6.04 3.89 3.34
CA GLU A 25 6.74 4.02 4.57
C GLU A 25 5.95 3.34 5.64
N LEU A 26 6.61 2.63 6.51
CA LEU A 26 5.91 1.90 7.52
C LEU A 26 6.54 2.11 8.85
N SER A 27 5.76 2.40 9.83
CA SER A 27 6.25 2.51 11.19
C SER A 27 5.28 1.79 12.10
N TYR A 28 5.73 1.41 13.26
CA TYR A 28 4.82 0.73 14.16
C TYR A 28 5.27 0.87 15.60
N ASN A 29 4.37 0.67 16.50
CA ASN A 29 4.69 0.54 17.89
C ASN A 29 3.84 -0.60 18.39
N LYS A 30 3.77 -0.78 19.69
CA LYS A 30 3.04 -1.88 20.23
C LYS A 30 1.57 -1.85 19.90
N PHE A 31 1.01 -0.69 19.69
CA PHE A 31 -0.42 -0.55 19.53
C PHE A 31 -0.90 -0.33 18.11
N GLU A 32 -0.06 0.09 17.22
CA GLU A 32 -0.57 0.40 15.90
C GLU A 32 0.50 0.36 14.82
N PHE A 33 0.07 0.23 13.60
CA PHE A 33 0.94 0.30 12.44
C PHE A 33 0.50 1.52 11.66
N VAL A 34 1.45 2.21 11.11
CA VAL A 34 1.13 3.39 10.32
C VAL A 34 1.77 3.18 8.96
N ILE A 35 0.99 3.18 7.91
CA ILE A 35 1.48 2.95 6.59
C ILE A 35 1.29 4.19 5.76
N GLY A 36 2.35 4.72 5.24
CA GLY A 36 2.27 5.88 4.38
C GLY A 36 2.34 5.43 2.96
N PHE A 37 1.45 5.95 2.13
CA PHE A 37 1.43 5.64 0.72
C PHE A 37 1.83 6.91 0.01
N ASP A 38 2.91 6.84 -0.75
CA ASP A 38 3.47 8.02 -1.37
C ASP A 38 3.65 7.80 -2.86
N GLN A 39 3.83 8.83 -3.57
CA GLN A 39 4.09 8.71 -4.98
C GLN A 39 5.43 9.35 -5.26
N TYR A 40 6.31 8.62 -5.89
CA TYR A 40 7.64 9.10 -6.16
C TYR A 40 7.73 9.34 -7.64
N TYR A 41 8.03 10.57 -8.04
CA TYR A 41 8.13 10.88 -9.40
C TYR A 41 9.57 10.89 -9.76
N SER A 42 9.93 10.21 -10.76
CA SER A 42 11.31 10.25 -11.05
C SER A 42 11.50 10.84 -12.38
N LYS A 43 10.74 11.73 -12.82
CA LYS A 43 10.88 12.19 -14.04
C LYS A 43 12.04 13.01 -14.25
N ASP A 44 12.39 13.84 -13.55
CA ASP A 44 13.46 14.60 -13.76
C ASP A 44 14.44 14.31 -13.00
N GLU A 45 15.29 13.98 -13.19
CA GLU A 45 16.26 13.63 -12.43
C GLU A 45 16.92 14.62 -11.81
N GLU A 46 16.61 15.76 -11.92
CA GLU A 46 17.38 16.61 -11.38
C GLU A 46 17.37 16.62 -10.05
N GLU A 47 17.07 16.78 -9.29
CA GLU A 47 17.30 16.82 -8.00
C GLU A 47 16.74 15.86 -7.23
N SER A 48 16.96 15.83 -6.08
CA SER A 48 16.48 14.92 -5.25
C SER A 48 15.08 14.89 -5.25
N GLN A 49 14.51 13.90 -5.50
CA GLN A 49 13.15 13.83 -5.49
C GLN A 49 12.65 13.29 -4.25
N VAL A 50 11.76 13.90 -3.64
CA VAL A 50 11.16 13.48 -2.39
C VAL A 50 9.80 12.94 -2.72
N PRO A 51 9.43 11.79 -2.25
CA PRO A 51 8.10 11.28 -2.54
C PRO A 51 7.03 12.17 -1.97
N THR A 52 5.94 12.27 -2.67
CA THR A 52 4.82 13.08 -2.20
C THR A 52 3.87 12.18 -1.46
N ARG A 53 3.55 12.55 -0.22
CA ARG A 53 2.67 11.74 0.57
C ARG A 53 1.25 11.82 0.06
N ILE A 54 0.65 10.67 -0.19
CA ILE A 54 -0.70 10.66 -0.62
C ILE A 54 -1.62 10.44 0.53
N ILE A 55 -1.35 9.45 1.35
CA ILE A 55 -2.23 9.18 2.45
C ILE A 55 -1.53 8.34 3.48
N LYS A 56 -1.97 8.40 4.69
CA LYS A 56 -1.40 7.65 5.77
C LYS A 56 -2.53 6.86 6.39
N ILE A 57 -2.36 5.59 6.55
CA ILE A 57 -3.38 4.74 7.15
C ILE A 57 -2.86 4.16 8.43
N ILE A 58 -3.64 4.25 9.47
CA ILE A 58 -3.27 3.74 10.77
C ILE A 58 -4.17 2.58 11.09
N MET A 59 -3.62 1.49 11.52
CA MET A 59 -4.44 0.35 11.87
C MET A 59 -3.84 -0.40 13.05
N ASN A 60 -4.63 -1.17 13.72
CA ASN A 60 -4.12 -1.92 14.85
C ASN A 60 -3.36 -3.13 14.33
N PRO A 61 -2.58 -3.78 15.16
CA PRO A 61 -1.74 -4.88 14.69
C PRO A 61 -2.52 -6.05 14.10
N LEU A 62 -3.70 -6.30 14.62
CA LEU A 62 -4.49 -7.38 14.10
C LEU A 62 -4.88 -7.12 12.67
N ASN A 63 -5.31 -5.91 12.38
CA ASN A 63 -5.72 -5.57 11.04
C ASN A 63 -4.52 -5.47 10.11
N ALA A 64 -3.39 -5.06 10.63
CA ALA A 64 -2.20 -5.01 9.80
C ALA A 64 -1.81 -6.41 9.36
N LYS A 65 -1.92 -7.37 10.26
CA LYS A 65 -1.59 -8.72 9.91
C LYS A 65 -2.58 -9.29 8.92
N ALA A 66 -3.86 -8.97 9.08
CA ALA A 66 -4.87 -9.43 8.17
C ALA A 66 -4.63 -8.89 6.77
N LEU A 67 -4.22 -7.63 6.69
CA LEU A 67 -3.94 -7.03 5.42
C LEU A 67 -2.76 -7.73 4.75
N MET A 68 -1.73 -8.01 5.53
CA MET A 68 -0.56 -8.67 4.99
C MET A 68 -0.92 -10.05 4.45
N GLU A 69 -1.74 -10.78 5.17
CA GLU A 69 -2.11 -12.11 4.73
C GLU A 69 -2.94 -12.07 3.46
N LEU A 70 -3.83 -11.10 3.38
CA LEU A 70 -4.65 -10.97 2.21
C LEU A 70 -3.81 -10.58 1.01
N LEU A 71 -2.89 -9.66 1.20
CA LEU A 71 -2.06 -9.22 0.12
C LEU A 71 -1.16 -10.36 -0.37
N LEU A 72 -0.62 -11.12 0.56
CA LEU A 72 0.24 -12.21 0.20
C LEU A 72 -0.51 -13.25 -0.64
N LYS A 73 -1.72 -13.59 -0.23
CA LYS A 73 -2.49 -14.50 -0.99
C LYS A 73 -2.79 -13.98 -2.35
N SER A 74 -3.09 -12.72 -2.47
CA SER A 74 -3.41 -12.10 -3.74
C SER A 74 -2.20 -12.12 -4.67
N ILE A 75 -1.03 -11.89 -4.12
CA ILE A 75 0.17 -11.90 -4.91
C ILE A 75 0.44 -13.31 -5.41
N GLU A 76 0.23 -14.29 -4.56
CA GLU A 76 0.44 -15.66 -4.97
C GLU A 76 -0.50 -16.04 -6.10
N ASP A 77 -1.73 -15.58 -6.01
CA ASP A 77 -2.70 -15.87 -7.02
C ASP A 77 -2.34 -15.17 -8.32
N TYR A 78 -1.89 -13.94 -8.22
CA TYR A 78 -1.48 -13.19 -9.37
C TYR A 78 -0.32 -13.91 -10.07
N GLU A 79 0.67 -14.34 -9.29
CA GLU A 79 1.82 -14.97 -9.87
C GLU A 79 1.51 -16.31 -10.53
N ARG A 80 0.51 -16.97 -10.00
CA ARG A 80 0.12 -18.22 -10.61
C ARG A 80 -0.51 -17.98 -11.96
N ASN A 81 -1.23 -16.88 -12.12
CA ASN A 81 -1.92 -16.58 -13.35
C ASN A 81 -1.09 -15.80 -14.35
N PHE A 82 -0.21 -14.98 -13.90
CA PHE A 82 0.50 -14.07 -14.77
C PHE A 82 2.02 -14.14 -14.72
N GLY A 83 2.54 -14.89 -13.81
CA GLY A 83 4.00 -15.01 -13.73
C GLY A 83 4.56 -14.29 -12.54
N VAL A 84 5.75 -14.63 -12.20
CA VAL A 84 6.38 -14.10 -11.01
C VAL A 84 6.68 -12.63 -11.13
N ILE A 85 6.39 -11.90 -10.07
CA ILE A 85 6.69 -10.49 -10.05
C ILE A 85 8.15 -10.35 -9.64
N GLU A 86 8.91 -9.66 -10.43
CA GLU A 86 10.28 -9.47 -10.07
C GLU A 86 10.43 -8.27 -9.22
N THR A 87 11.09 -8.37 -8.09
CA THR A 87 11.20 -7.23 -7.21
C THR A 87 12.39 -6.42 -7.63
N LEU A 88 12.28 -5.14 -7.42
CA LEU A 88 13.35 -4.27 -7.76
C LEU A 88 14.41 -4.32 -6.75
N LYS A 89 15.62 -4.35 -7.16
CA LYS A 89 16.65 -4.28 -6.24
C LYS A 89 17.09 -2.90 -6.12
N SER A 90 16.54 -1.96 -6.79
CA SER A 90 16.97 -0.62 -6.72
C SER A 90 16.61 0.02 -5.50
N GLU A 91 17.40 0.76 -4.95
CA GLU A 91 17.09 1.35 -3.76
C GLU A 91 16.25 2.51 -3.93
N LYS A 92 16.09 3.07 -5.08
CA LYS A 92 15.28 4.15 -5.19
C LYS A 92 13.88 3.90 -4.83
N HIS A 93 13.35 2.77 -4.98
CA HIS A 93 11.97 2.53 -4.63
C HIS A 93 11.84 1.67 -3.42
N GLU A 94 12.85 1.57 -2.62
CA GLU A 94 12.76 0.76 -1.48
C GLU A 94 11.91 1.38 -0.46
N SER A 95 11.01 0.71 0.12
CA SER A 95 10.15 1.26 1.15
C SER A 95 10.93 1.35 2.44
N GLN A 96 10.49 2.20 3.31
CA GLN A 96 11.15 2.43 4.55
C GLN A 96 10.39 1.85 5.71
N ILE A 97 11.09 1.24 6.64
CA ILE A 97 10.47 0.72 7.83
C ILE A 97 11.07 1.42 9.01
N ASP A 98 10.23 2.00 9.84
CA ASP A 98 10.69 2.73 10.97
C ASP A 98 10.10 2.14 12.21
N LYS A 99 10.90 1.62 13.16
CA LYS A 99 10.44 1.06 14.33
C LYS A 99 10.16 2.11 15.30
N SER A 100 9.00 2.45 15.58
CA SER A 100 8.69 3.46 16.48
C SER A 100 8.67 2.90 17.79
N VAL A 101 9.31 3.44 18.68
CA VAL A 101 9.36 2.92 19.91
C VAL A 101 8.29 3.34 20.68
N GLY A 102 7.53 2.78 20.97
CA GLY A 102 6.41 3.26 21.61
C GLY A 102 6.42 3.31 22.92
#